data_e551c65a0ddc503df8ead541a986ba0d
#
_entry.id   e551c65a0ddc503df8ead541a986ba0d
#
_cell.length_a   1.000
_cell.length_b   1.000
_cell.length_c   1.000
_cell.angle_alpha   90.00
_cell.angle_beta   90.00
_cell.angle_gamma   90.00
#
_symmetry.space_group_name_H-M   'P 1'
#
loop_
_entity.id
_entity.type
_entity.pdbx_description
1 polymer ?
#
loop_
_entity_poly.entity_id
_entity_poly.type
_entity_poly.pdbx_seq_one_letter_code
_entity_poly.pdbx_strand_id
1 'polypeptide(L)'
;MPFSAKTEYGLVALMDLATAHATGDLVQTGEICRRHAIPERYLEQMLTALRKGGFLKSVRGPRGGFLLARPPEQIRIIDVESCLEGEVSPARKGERQDPEFQALSELGNRLEQARAAILSETTLAQLVQKRDQMKQLQPMFYI
;
A
#
# COMPACT_ATOMS: atom_id res chain seq x y z
N MET A 1 -4.62 12.77 4.44
CA MET A 1 -3.88 11.49 4.32
C MET A 1 -2.78 11.60 3.28
N PRO A 2 -1.53 11.22 3.60
CA PRO A 2 -0.42 11.28 2.64
C PRO A 2 -0.53 10.29 1.49
N PHE A 3 -1.40 9.27 1.63
CA PHE A 3 -1.65 8.30 0.57
C PHE A 3 -2.95 8.61 -0.16
N SER A 4 -2.98 8.35 -1.46
CA SER A 4 -4.24 8.37 -2.20
C SER A 4 -5.15 7.24 -1.73
N ALA A 5 -6.45 7.33 -2.04
CA ALA A 5 -7.40 6.27 -1.73
C ALA A 5 -6.99 4.94 -2.38
N LYS A 6 -6.44 4.97 -3.58
CA LYS A 6 -5.92 3.79 -4.28
C LYS A 6 -4.87 3.09 -3.44
N THR A 7 -3.85 3.83 -3.03
CA THR A 7 -2.73 3.28 -2.26
C THR A 7 -3.21 2.78 -0.91
N GLU A 8 -4.09 3.53 -0.22
CA GLU A 8 -4.66 3.08 1.04
C GLU A 8 -5.38 1.74 0.89
N TYR A 9 -6.27 1.64 -0.08
CA TYR A 9 -7.04 0.41 -0.28
C TYR A 9 -6.14 -0.76 -0.68
N GLY A 10 -5.16 -0.51 -1.54
CA GLY A 10 -4.20 -1.54 -1.93
C GLY A 10 -3.37 -2.04 -0.77
N LEU A 11 -2.89 -1.13 0.08
CA LEU A 11 -2.11 -1.49 1.26
C LEU A 11 -2.95 -2.26 2.28
N VAL A 12 -4.19 -1.84 2.51
CA VAL A 12 -5.10 -2.56 3.41
C VAL A 12 -5.35 -3.97 2.91
N ALA A 13 -5.58 -4.14 1.61
CA ALA A 13 -5.76 -5.46 1.02
C ALA A 13 -4.50 -6.32 1.19
N LEU A 14 -3.32 -5.76 0.95
CA LEU A 14 -2.06 -6.49 1.13
C LEU A 14 -1.86 -6.90 2.59
N MET A 15 -2.27 -6.08 3.55
CA MET A 15 -2.19 -6.44 4.97
C MET A 15 -3.06 -7.66 5.28
N ASP A 16 -4.26 -7.74 4.71
CA ASP A 16 -5.13 -8.92 4.86
C ASP A 16 -4.48 -10.16 4.24
N LEU A 17 -3.88 -10.01 3.05
CA LEU A 17 -3.18 -11.11 2.39
C LEU A 17 -1.94 -11.55 3.19
N ALA A 18 -1.26 -10.60 3.82
CA ALA A 18 -0.11 -10.91 4.67
C ALA A 18 -0.50 -11.74 5.88
N THR A 19 -1.66 -11.46 6.47
CA THR A 19 -2.18 -12.23 7.59
C THR A 19 -2.43 -13.69 7.18
N ALA A 20 -3.02 -13.90 6.01
CA ALA A 20 -3.30 -15.23 5.48
C ALA A 20 -2.05 -15.93 4.95
N HIS A 21 -0.98 -15.20 4.67
CA HIS A 21 0.25 -15.74 4.10
C HIS A 21 0.88 -16.83 4.99
N ALA A 22 0.82 -16.63 6.30
CA ALA A 22 1.42 -17.57 7.26
C ALA A 22 0.75 -18.94 7.21
N THR A 23 -0.53 -19.01 6.87
CA THR A 23 -1.30 -20.27 6.79
C THR A 23 -1.45 -20.77 5.36
N GLY A 24 -1.04 -19.98 4.36
CA GLY A 24 -1.21 -20.31 2.95
C GLY A 24 -2.64 -20.19 2.45
N ASP A 25 -3.52 -19.59 3.24
CA ASP A 25 -4.92 -19.42 2.85
C ASP A 25 -5.09 -18.39 1.75
N LEU A 26 -6.07 -18.61 0.89
CA LEU A 26 -6.48 -17.66 -0.14
C LEU A 26 -7.50 -16.69 0.45
N VAL A 27 -7.44 -15.44 0.01
CA VAL A 27 -8.40 -14.41 0.45
C VAL A 27 -9.18 -13.93 -0.78
N GLN A 28 -10.50 -13.89 -0.66
CA GLN A 28 -11.38 -13.45 -1.74
C GLN A 28 -11.62 -11.95 -1.64
N THR A 29 -11.80 -11.32 -2.79
CA THR A 29 -12.07 -9.89 -2.91
C THR A 29 -13.25 -9.46 -2.02
N GLY A 30 -14.33 -10.23 -2.05
CA GLY A 30 -15.53 -9.92 -1.27
C GLY A 30 -15.29 -9.86 0.24
N GLU A 31 -14.39 -10.70 0.75
CA GLU A 31 -14.02 -10.67 2.17
C GLU A 31 -13.37 -9.35 2.55
N ILE A 32 -12.42 -8.91 1.74
CA ILE A 32 -11.70 -7.65 2.00
C ILE A 32 -12.66 -6.48 1.93
N CYS A 33 -13.53 -6.47 0.93
CA CYS A 33 -14.54 -5.43 0.75
C CYS A 33 -15.48 -5.32 1.95
N ARG A 34 -15.97 -6.45 2.45
CA ARG A 34 -16.87 -6.46 3.60
C ARG A 34 -16.18 -6.02 4.88
N ARG A 35 -14.94 -6.49 5.08
CA ARG A 35 -14.18 -6.19 6.30
C ARG A 35 -13.84 -4.72 6.44
N HIS A 36 -13.53 -4.05 5.33
CA HIS A 36 -12.99 -2.69 5.34
C HIS A 36 -13.91 -1.67 4.67
N ALA A 37 -15.11 -2.07 4.25
CA ALA A 37 -16.05 -1.20 3.55
C ALA A 37 -15.42 -0.54 2.31
N ILE A 38 -14.69 -1.35 1.52
CA ILE A 38 -14.07 -0.89 0.28
C ILE A 38 -14.97 -1.27 -0.89
N PRO A 39 -15.26 -0.35 -1.83
CA PRO A 39 -16.05 -0.69 -3.02
C PRO A 39 -15.35 -1.77 -3.86
N GLU A 40 -16.08 -2.81 -4.22
CA GLU A 40 -15.53 -3.99 -4.92
C GLU A 40 -14.85 -3.62 -6.23
N ARG A 41 -15.48 -2.75 -7.01
CA ARG A 41 -14.94 -2.31 -8.30
C ARG A 41 -13.56 -1.65 -8.15
N TYR A 42 -13.40 -0.83 -7.12
CA TYR A 42 -12.13 -0.18 -6.81
C TYR A 42 -11.07 -1.20 -6.42
N LEU A 43 -11.45 -2.11 -5.52
CA LEU A 43 -10.50 -3.11 -5.02
C LEU A 43 -10.03 -4.04 -6.13
N GLU A 44 -10.92 -4.46 -7.03
CA GLU A 44 -10.55 -5.30 -8.17
C GLU A 44 -9.46 -4.65 -9.03
N GLN A 45 -9.56 -3.34 -9.27
CA GLN A 45 -8.54 -2.60 -10.01
C GLN A 45 -7.19 -2.61 -9.28
N MET A 46 -7.21 -2.41 -7.97
CA MET A 46 -5.99 -2.43 -7.15
C MET A 46 -5.35 -3.81 -7.14
N LEU A 47 -6.15 -4.85 -6.96
CA LEU A 47 -5.65 -6.22 -6.95
C LEU A 47 -5.07 -6.61 -8.30
N THR A 48 -5.69 -6.19 -9.40
CA THR A 48 -5.16 -6.42 -10.74
C THR A 48 -3.81 -5.74 -10.93
N ALA A 49 -3.69 -4.48 -10.52
CA ALA A 49 -2.43 -3.73 -10.62
C ALA A 49 -1.34 -4.39 -9.78
N LEU A 50 -1.66 -4.79 -8.56
CA LEU A 50 -0.70 -5.43 -7.65
C LEU A 50 -0.27 -6.81 -8.17
N ARG A 51 -1.17 -7.55 -8.81
CA ARG A 51 -0.83 -8.81 -9.44
C ARG A 51 0.15 -8.61 -10.59
N LYS A 52 -0.12 -7.64 -11.45
CA LYS A 52 0.77 -7.29 -12.56
C LYS A 52 2.13 -6.82 -12.06
N GLY A 53 2.16 -6.15 -10.92
CA GLY A 53 3.39 -5.69 -10.29
C GLY A 53 4.17 -6.76 -9.55
N GLY A 54 3.65 -7.99 -9.46
CA GLY A 54 4.34 -9.10 -8.83
C GLY A 54 4.22 -9.18 -7.32
N PHE A 55 3.29 -8.43 -6.71
CA PHE A 55 3.09 -8.44 -5.26
C PHE A 55 2.17 -9.56 -4.79
N LEU A 56 1.27 -9.98 -5.65
CA LEU A 56 0.33 -11.04 -5.32
C LEU A 56 0.09 -11.95 -6.51
N LYS A 57 -0.52 -13.10 -6.23
CA LYS A 57 -0.93 -14.10 -7.21
C LYS A 57 -2.41 -14.35 -7.06
N SER A 58 -3.05 -14.80 -8.14
CA SER A 58 -4.45 -15.20 -8.11
C SER A 58 -4.59 -16.68 -8.43
N VAL A 59 -5.56 -17.33 -7.78
CA VAL A 59 -5.95 -18.71 -8.06
C VAL A 59 -7.41 -18.70 -8.50
N ARG A 60 -7.66 -19.27 -9.65
CA ARG A 60 -9.01 -19.33 -10.24
C ARG A 60 -9.85 -20.43 -9.59
N GLY A 61 -11.16 -20.30 -9.73
CA GLY A 61 -12.14 -21.32 -9.35
C GLY A 61 -12.99 -20.91 -8.15
N PRO A 62 -13.98 -21.76 -7.77
CA PRO A 62 -14.90 -21.45 -6.68
C PRO A 62 -14.21 -21.30 -5.32
N ARG A 63 -13.06 -21.96 -5.14
CA ARG A 63 -12.23 -21.86 -3.95
C ARG A 63 -10.99 -21.02 -4.19
N GLY A 64 -11.01 -20.20 -5.26
CA GLY A 64 -9.92 -19.33 -5.61
C GLY A 64 -9.86 -18.09 -4.75
N GLY A 65 -8.92 -17.23 -5.06
CA GLY A 65 -8.70 -15.98 -4.35
C GLY A 65 -7.31 -15.46 -4.63
N PHE A 66 -6.82 -14.63 -3.73
CA PHE A 66 -5.51 -13.99 -3.83
C PHE A 66 -4.61 -14.41 -2.69
N LEU A 67 -3.30 -14.41 -2.95
CA LEU A 67 -2.27 -14.65 -1.95
C LEU A 67 -1.04 -13.80 -2.30
N LEU A 68 -0.19 -13.53 -1.31
CA LEU A 68 1.04 -12.80 -1.55
C LEU A 68 1.98 -13.62 -2.43
N ALA A 69 2.65 -12.96 -3.36
CA ALA A 69 3.67 -13.57 -4.21
C ALA A 69 5.04 -13.60 -3.52
N ARG A 70 5.22 -12.79 -2.48
CA ARG A 70 6.47 -12.63 -1.74
C ARG A 70 6.18 -12.53 -0.25
N PRO A 71 7.14 -12.90 0.62
CA PRO A 71 6.96 -12.69 2.06
C PRO A 71 6.74 -11.21 2.39
N PRO A 72 5.90 -10.89 3.39
CA PRO A 72 5.64 -9.49 3.76
C PRO A 72 6.90 -8.69 4.10
N GLU A 73 7.93 -9.35 4.63
CA GLU A 73 9.20 -8.72 4.98
C GLU A 73 9.95 -8.21 3.76
N GLN A 74 9.64 -8.73 2.57
CA GLN A 74 10.29 -8.37 1.31
C GLN A 74 9.49 -7.38 0.48
N ILE A 75 8.34 -6.93 0.98
CA ILE A 75 7.49 -5.97 0.29
C ILE A 75 7.68 -4.61 0.96
N ARG A 76 8.30 -3.68 0.24
CA ARG A 76 8.50 -2.31 0.71
C ARG A 76 7.32 -1.45 0.28
N ILE A 77 6.92 -0.54 1.16
CA ILE A 77 5.75 0.31 0.89
C ILE A 77 5.98 1.23 -0.31
N ILE A 78 7.21 1.70 -0.50
CA ILE A 78 7.52 2.55 -1.65
C ILE A 78 7.25 1.83 -2.98
N ASP A 79 7.54 0.55 -3.06
CA ASP A 79 7.32 -0.23 -4.28
C ASP A 79 5.83 -0.44 -4.55
N VAL A 80 5.05 -0.64 -3.50
CA VAL A 80 3.58 -0.76 -3.62
C VAL A 80 2.98 0.55 -4.11
N GLU A 81 3.38 1.66 -3.51
CA GLU A 81 2.88 2.98 -3.91
C GLU A 81 3.21 3.27 -5.38
N SER A 82 4.46 3.01 -5.79
CA SER A 82 4.89 3.21 -7.17
C SER A 82 4.06 2.36 -8.14
N CYS A 83 3.75 1.14 -7.77
CA CYS A 83 2.93 0.24 -8.58
C CYS A 83 1.50 0.76 -8.76
N LEU A 84 0.90 1.30 -7.70
CA LEU A 84 -0.49 1.75 -7.71
C LEU A 84 -0.66 3.15 -8.29
N GLU A 85 0.28 4.05 -8.03
CA GLU A 85 0.20 5.44 -8.48
C GLU A 85 0.75 5.64 -9.90
N GLY A 86 1.54 4.69 -10.40
CA GLY A 86 2.22 4.84 -11.67
C GLY A 86 3.42 5.77 -11.59
N GLU A 87 3.93 6.18 -12.74
CA GLU A 87 5.07 7.09 -12.78
C GLU A 87 4.70 8.46 -12.25
N VAL A 88 5.51 8.95 -11.31
CA VAL A 88 5.38 10.32 -10.83
C VAL A 88 5.67 11.25 -12.02
N SER A 89 4.79 12.21 -12.26
CA SER A 89 5.00 13.21 -13.29
C SER A 89 6.37 13.86 -13.08
N PRO A 90 7.19 13.94 -14.14
CA PRO A 90 8.47 14.61 -14.02
C PRO A 90 8.27 16.04 -13.52
N ALA A 91 9.24 16.52 -12.73
CA ALA A 91 9.25 17.90 -12.25
C ALA A 91 8.88 18.86 -13.39
N ARG A 92 8.05 19.84 -13.10
CA ARG A 92 7.59 20.82 -14.10
C ARG A 92 8.76 21.37 -14.87
N LYS A 93 8.79 21.09 -16.18
CA LYS A 93 9.77 21.67 -17.09
C LYS A 93 9.52 23.19 -17.09
N GLY A 94 10.56 23.96 -16.87
CA GLY A 94 10.47 25.40 -16.84
C GLY A 94 10.21 25.96 -15.44
N GLU A 95 10.82 25.35 -14.43
CA GLU A 95 10.81 25.92 -13.09
C GLU A 95 11.24 27.38 -13.13
N ARG A 96 10.53 28.21 -12.37
CA ARG A 96 10.86 29.63 -12.27
C ARG A 96 12.22 29.80 -11.64
N GLN A 97 13.00 30.74 -12.18
CA GLN A 97 14.36 31.02 -11.74
C GLN A 97 14.40 31.95 -10.52
N ASP A 98 13.25 32.45 -10.09
CA ASP A 98 13.19 33.37 -8.95
C ASP A 98 13.74 32.70 -7.69
N PRO A 99 14.52 33.42 -6.87
CA PRO A 99 15.07 32.84 -5.64
C PRO A 99 14.00 32.26 -4.70
N GLU A 100 12.82 32.85 -4.66
CA GLU A 100 11.70 32.42 -3.85
C GLU A 100 11.24 31.02 -4.29
N PHE A 101 11.07 30.80 -5.60
CA PHE A 101 10.69 29.49 -6.15
C PHE A 101 11.79 28.45 -6.00
N GLN A 102 13.04 28.85 -6.12
CA GLN A 102 14.18 27.97 -5.90
C GLN A 102 14.25 27.49 -4.44
N ALA A 103 14.02 28.41 -3.50
CA ALA A 103 13.97 28.05 -2.08
C ALA A 103 12.85 27.06 -1.78
N LEU A 104 11.66 27.26 -2.38
CA LEU A 104 10.53 26.34 -2.23
C LEU A 104 10.83 24.97 -2.86
N SER A 105 11.47 24.96 -4.04
CA SER A 105 11.86 23.70 -4.70
C SER A 105 12.85 22.90 -3.85
N GLU A 106 13.79 23.60 -3.22
CA GLU A 106 14.76 22.95 -2.33
C GLU A 106 14.06 22.32 -1.13
N LEU A 107 13.12 23.03 -0.52
CA LEU A 107 12.31 22.47 0.57
C LEU A 107 11.48 21.28 0.10
N GLY A 108 10.86 21.39 -1.07
CA GLY A 108 10.08 20.33 -1.67
C GLY A 108 10.91 19.06 -1.90
N ASN A 109 12.14 19.21 -2.39
CA ASN A 109 13.06 18.11 -2.60
C ASN A 109 13.41 17.40 -1.28
N ARG A 110 13.62 18.18 -0.22
CA ARG A 110 13.89 17.63 1.11
C ARG A 110 12.71 16.81 1.63
N LEU A 111 11.49 17.32 1.42
CA LEU A 111 10.27 16.59 1.82
C LEU A 111 10.13 15.29 1.05
N GLU A 112 10.36 15.32 -0.26
CA GLU A 112 10.28 14.11 -1.09
C GLU A 112 11.35 13.09 -0.71
N GLN A 113 12.56 13.52 -0.40
CA GLN A 113 13.64 12.64 0.04
C GLN A 113 13.30 11.97 1.39
N ALA A 114 12.78 12.75 2.33
CA ALA A 114 12.38 12.23 3.63
C ALA A 114 11.23 11.21 3.48
N ARG A 115 10.24 11.53 2.64
CA ARG A 115 9.12 10.65 2.35
C ARG A 115 9.60 9.33 1.74
N ALA A 116 10.45 9.42 0.72
CA ALA A 116 10.98 8.24 0.05
C ALA A 116 11.79 7.36 1.01
N ALA A 117 12.57 7.96 1.90
CA ALA A 117 13.34 7.22 2.90
C ALA A 117 12.41 6.44 3.84
N ILE A 118 11.38 7.08 4.36
CA ILE A 118 10.42 6.43 5.26
C ILE A 118 9.75 5.25 4.57
N LEU A 119 9.26 5.45 3.35
CA LEU A 119 8.54 4.41 2.60
C LEU A 119 9.44 3.28 2.13
N SER A 120 10.73 3.57 1.88
CA SER A 120 11.71 2.55 1.49
C SER A 120 12.12 1.67 2.67
N GLU A 121 12.13 2.22 3.87
CA GLU A 121 12.50 1.52 5.11
C GLU A 121 11.35 0.75 5.73
N THR A 122 10.11 1.03 5.30
CA THR A 122 8.91 0.40 5.87
C THR A 122 8.48 -0.77 5.01
N THR A 123 8.33 -1.94 5.63
CA THR A 123 7.86 -3.15 4.97
C THR A 123 6.39 -3.41 5.28
N LEU A 124 5.76 -4.26 4.46
CA LEU A 124 4.39 -4.70 4.73
C LEU A 124 4.32 -5.45 6.07
N ALA A 125 5.34 -6.23 6.40
CA ALA A 125 5.40 -6.93 7.69
C ALA A 125 5.34 -5.97 8.88
N GLN A 126 6.01 -4.82 8.78
CA GLN A 126 5.99 -3.82 9.84
C GLN A 126 4.60 -3.18 10.00
N LEU A 127 3.89 -2.95 8.89
CA LEU A 127 2.52 -2.44 8.95
C LEU A 127 1.57 -3.45 9.59
N VAL A 128 1.72 -4.72 9.26
CA VAL A 128 0.92 -5.79 9.86
C VAL A 128 1.19 -5.88 11.36
N GLN A 129 2.45 -5.80 11.75
CA GLN A 129 2.85 -5.78 13.16
C GLN A 129 2.20 -4.61 13.91
N LYS A 130 2.20 -3.43 13.30
CA LYS A 130 1.58 -2.24 13.88
C LYS A 130 0.08 -2.41 14.03
N ARG A 131 -0.58 -2.98 13.01
CA ARG A 131 -2.00 -3.30 13.07
C ARG A 131 -2.31 -4.24 14.24
N ASP A 132 -1.50 -5.28 14.39
CA ASP A 132 -1.72 -6.26 15.46
C ASP A 132 -1.58 -5.63 16.84
N GLN A 133 -0.63 -4.72 17.02
CA GLN A 133 -0.50 -3.95 18.25
C GLN A 133 -1.75 -3.10 18.52
N MET A 134 -2.30 -2.46 17.49
CA MET A 134 -3.52 -1.67 17.61
C MET A 134 -4.73 -2.52 17.96
N LYS A 135 -4.83 -3.73 17.41
CA LYS A 135 -5.91 -4.67 17.75
C LYS A 135 -5.85 -5.06 19.23
N GLN A 136 -4.67 -5.26 19.77
CA GLN A 136 -4.50 -5.60 21.19
C GLN A 136 -4.94 -4.46 22.12
N LEU A 137 -4.82 -3.22 21.66
CA LEU A 137 -5.20 -2.04 22.44
C LEU A 137 -6.70 -1.73 22.36
N GLN A 138 -7.39 -2.16 21.29
CA GLN A 138 -8.80 -1.87 21.09
C GLN A 138 -9.71 -2.27 22.27
N PRO A 139 -9.58 -3.49 22.84
CA PRO A 139 -10.42 -3.86 23.96
C PRO A 139 -10.30 -2.94 25.18
N MET A 140 -9.18 -2.26 25.35
CA MET A 140 -8.94 -1.34 26.46
C MET A 140 -9.76 -0.07 26.36
N PHE A 141 -10.22 0.29 25.17
CA PHE A 141 -10.99 1.51 24.91
C PHE A 141 -12.50 1.28 24.87
N TYR A 142 -12.95 0.03 24.92
CA TYR A 142 -14.37 -0.33 24.80
C TYR A 142 -14.97 -0.89 26.11
N ILE A 143 -14.27 -0.71 27.19
CA ILE A 143 -14.75 -1.16 28.53
C ILE A 143 -15.68 -0.10 29.12
#